data_32b2ddbab4953dfe2c96134c1fe358de
#
_entry.id   32b2ddbab4953dfe2c96134c1fe358de
#
_cell.length_a   1.000
_cell.length_b   1.000
_cell.length_c   1.000
_cell.angle_alpha   90.00
_cell.angle_beta   90.00
_cell.angle_gamma   90.00
#
_symmetry.space_group_name_H-M   'P 1'
#
loop_
_entity.id
_entity.type
_entity.pdbx_description
1 polymer ?
#
loop_
_entity_poly.entity_id
_entity_poly.type
_entity_poly.pdbx_seq_one_letter_code
_entity_poly.pdbx_strand_id
1 'polypeptide(L)'
;MSQQSSITRRMLTGGAAALAVLAGTVFAMPGPASAQDALERAREQGYIRVGFANEAPFGFATADGKLTGESPEVAKAVLARLGIEQVDGVLTEFGSLIPGLMAGRFDVVAAGMFINPARCEQVQFSEPSYGIGQAFLVPDGNPKKIADYSTIAETPELKLAVMAGAVEAGYATEAGVKEDQIVVLPDQSSLLSAVKAGRADAAALTALSISQMAEQEGVESTEPFGEVAGKSVKGHGGFAFRKEDTALYEAFNEELKKFIGSEEHIALVEPLGFGKAYLPNKTTTELCVGE
;
A
#
# COMPACT_ATOMS: atom_id res chain seq x y z
N MET A 1 72.81 -14.46 31.24
CA MET A 1 73.76 -15.40 30.67
C MET A 1 73.40 -15.44 29.21
N SER A 2 74.07 -14.60 28.34
CA SER A 2 75.30 -15.01 27.59
C SER A 2 74.94 -16.16 26.63
N GLN A 3 75.00 -16.07 25.33
CA GLN A 3 76.13 -15.63 24.52
C GLN A 3 75.71 -15.30 23.07
N GLN A 4 76.40 -14.35 22.50
CA GLN A 4 76.58 -14.01 21.09
C GLN A 4 77.43 -15.08 20.37
N SER A 5 77.32 -15.11 19.05
CA SER A 5 78.48 -15.12 18.07
C SER A 5 77.85 -15.29 16.68
N SER A 6 77.97 -14.40 15.80
CA SER A 6 79.03 -13.78 14.99
C SER A 6 79.31 -14.55 13.70
N ILE A 7 79.07 -13.84 12.57
CA ILE A 7 79.89 -13.62 11.36
C ILE A 7 80.13 -14.81 10.44
N THR A 8 79.81 -14.76 9.12
CA THR A 8 80.79 -14.51 8.06
C THR A 8 80.17 -14.17 6.69
N ARG A 9 80.65 -13.11 6.09
CA ARG A 9 80.47 -12.64 4.70
C ARG A 9 81.01 -13.68 3.71
N ARG A 10 80.34 -13.82 2.56
CA ARG A 10 81.00 -13.94 1.26
C ARG A 10 80.18 -13.42 0.12
N MET A 11 80.64 -12.38 -0.53
CA MET A 11 80.25 -11.92 -1.86
C MET A 11 80.62 -12.96 -2.91
N LEU A 12 79.76 -13.13 -3.90
CA LEU A 12 80.15 -13.40 -5.25
C LEU A 12 79.06 -12.94 -6.24
N THR A 13 79.55 -12.17 -7.17
CA THR A 13 78.88 -11.54 -8.31
C THR A 13 78.42 -12.56 -9.33
N GLY A 14 77.25 -12.30 -9.98
CA GLY A 14 76.83 -13.04 -11.18
C GLY A 14 75.53 -12.42 -11.73
N GLY A 15 75.67 -11.55 -12.72
CA GLY A 15 74.55 -10.94 -13.41
C GLY A 15 73.78 -11.90 -14.31
N ALA A 16 72.46 -11.80 -14.32
CA ALA A 16 71.68 -12.27 -15.46
C ALA A 16 70.39 -11.35 -15.49
N ALA A 17 70.31 -10.55 -16.53
CA ALA A 17 69.15 -9.74 -16.84
C ALA A 17 68.00 -10.64 -17.25
N ALA A 18 66.96 -10.70 -16.45
CA ALA A 18 65.65 -11.31 -16.83
C ALA A 18 64.68 -10.18 -17.15
N LEU A 19 64.35 -10.02 -18.43
CA LEU A 19 63.22 -9.20 -18.88
C LEU A 19 61.93 -9.80 -18.33
N ALA A 20 61.31 -9.14 -17.33
CA ALA A 20 59.98 -9.43 -16.88
C ALA A 20 58.97 -8.73 -17.82
N VAL A 21 58.35 -9.52 -18.72
CA VAL A 21 57.17 -9.09 -19.47
C VAL A 21 56.00 -8.99 -18.48
N LEU A 22 55.65 -7.78 -18.07
CA LEU A 22 54.42 -7.49 -17.34
C LEU A 22 53.23 -7.64 -18.31
N ALA A 23 52.65 -8.84 -18.36
CA ALA A 23 51.30 -9.01 -18.93
C ALA A 23 50.30 -8.30 -18.02
N GLY A 24 49.91 -7.06 -18.40
CA GLY A 24 48.84 -6.32 -17.75
C GLY A 24 47.53 -7.06 -17.93
N THR A 25 47.11 -7.83 -16.93
CA THR A 25 45.72 -8.29 -16.82
C THR A 25 44.85 -7.05 -16.53
N VAL A 26 44.20 -6.57 -17.59
CA VAL A 26 43.12 -5.57 -17.46
C VAL A 26 41.98 -6.30 -16.72
N PHE A 27 41.88 -6.07 -15.41
CA PHE A 27 40.67 -6.39 -14.66
C PHE A 27 39.58 -5.47 -15.23
N ALA A 28 38.71 -6.01 -16.09
CA ALA A 28 37.47 -5.38 -16.44
C ALA A 28 36.66 -5.26 -15.11
N MET A 29 36.64 -4.07 -14.52
CA MET A 29 35.68 -3.77 -13.46
C MET A 29 34.28 -4.03 -14.04
N PRO A 30 33.45 -4.87 -13.39
CA PRO A 30 32.05 -4.93 -13.77
C PRO A 30 31.52 -3.49 -13.64
N GLY A 31 31.03 -2.94 -14.77
CA GLY A 31 30.31 -1.67 -14.75
C GLY A 31 29.20 -1.76 -13.72
N PRO A 32 28.69 -0.61 -13.19
CA PRO A 32 27.54 -0.64 -12.32
C PRO A 32 26.46 -1.45 -13.03
N ALA A 33 26.03 -2.57 -12.39
CA ALA A 33 24.90 -3.33 -12.88
C ALA A 33 23.77 -2.31 -12.98
N SER A 34 23.34 -1.99 -14.20
CA SER A 34 22.15 -1.19 -14.43
C SER A 34 21.04 -1.87 -13.65
N ALA A 35 20.47 -1.21 -12.66
CA ALA A 35 19.33 -1.75 -11.94
C ALA A 35 18.29 -2.07 -13.01
N GLN A 36 18.02 -3.36 -13.22
CA GLN A 36 17.07 -3.81 -14.25
C GLN A 36 15.72 -3.17 -13.93
N ASP A 37 15.11 -2.54 -14.92
CA ASP A 37 13.80 -1.92 -14.80
C ASP A 37 12.78 -2.92 -14.23
N ALA A 38 11.98 -2.46 -13.28
CA ALA A 38 10.99 -3.31 -12.61
C ALA A 38 9.98 -3.93 -13.59
N LEU A 39 9.62 -3.22 -14.66
CA LEU A 39 8.74 -3.73 -15.72
C LEU A 39 9.41 -4.87 -16.52
N GLU A 40 10.64 -4.65 -16.96
CA GLU A 40 11.39 -5.63 -17.74
C GLU A 40 11.66 -6.90 -16.91
N ARG A 41 12.08 -6.72 -15.66
CA ARG A 41 12.23 -7.83 -14.69
C ARG A 41 10.95 -8.63 -14.52
N ALA A 42 9.79 -7.95 -14.33
CA ALA A 42 8.51 -8.62 -14.16
C ALA A 42 8.09 -9.41 -15.41
N ARG A 43 8.35 -8.87 -16.61
CA ARG A 43 8.10 -9.56 -17.88
C ARG A 43 8.98 -10.79 -18.07
N GLU A 44 10.27 -10.69 -17.75
CA GLU A 44 11.21 -11.80 -17.86
C GLU A 44 10.91 -12.92 -16.86
N GLN A 45 10.50 -12.56 -15.64
CA GLN A 45 10.15 -13.53 -14.59
C GLN A 45 8.74 -14.12 -14.81
N GLY A 46 7.88 -13.42 -15.55
CA GLY A 46 6.49 -13.79 -15.75
C GLY A 46 5.56 -13.48 -14.58
N TYR A 47 6.06 -12.83 -13.52
CA TYR A 47 5.27 -12.47 -12.34
C TYR A 47 5.66 -11.12 -11.75
N ILE A 48 4.77 -10.55 -10.93
CA ILE A 48 5.01 -9.35 -10.12
C ILE A 48 4.41 -9.54 -8.72
N ARG A 49 5.04 -8.93 -7.71
CA ARG A 49 4.53 -8.97 -6.33
C ARG A 49 3.73 -7.72 -6.02
N VAL A 50 2.56 -7.91 -5.41
CA VAL A 50 1.70 -6.81 -4.95
C VAL A 50 1.48 -6.86 -3.44
N GLY A 51 1.63 -5.72 -2.77
CA GLY A 51 1.32 -5.57 -1.34
C GLY A 51 -0.17 -5.33 -1.14
N PHE A 52 -0.78 -6.03 -0.17
CA PHE A 52 -2.18 -5.85 0.24
C PHE A 52 -2.34 -6.01 1.76
N ALA A 53 -3.46 -5.54 2.32
CA ALA A 53 -3.64 -5.41 3.78
C ALA A 53 -4.83 -6.20 4.34
N ASN A 54 -5.36 -7.17 3.58
CA ASN A 54 -6.50 -8.00 3.97
C ASN A 54 -7.72 -7.18 4.41
N GLU A 55 -8.01 -6.10 3.67
CA GLU A 55 -9.19 -5.25 3.83
C GLU A 55 -10.19 -5.51 2.70
N ALA A 56 -11.27 -6.23 3.02
CA ALA A 56 -12.35 -6.47 2.08
C ALA A 56 -13.27 -5.23 1.98
N PRO A 57 -13.73 -4.86 0.77
CA PRO A 57 -13.59 -5.53 -0.53
C PRO A 57 -12.41 -5.01 -1.37
N PHE A 58 -11.45 -4.27 -0.82
CA PHE A 58 -10.38 -3.58 -1.55
C PHE A 58 -9.22 -4.48 -1.94
N GLY A 59 -8.65 -5.22 -0.99
CA GLY A 59 -7.56 -6.16 -1.25
C GLY A 59 -7.44 -7.16 -0.11
N PHE A 60 -7.84 -8.41 -0.36
CA PHE A 60 -7.92 -9.43 0.68
C PHE A 60 -7.63 -10.83 0.14
N ALA A 61 -7.35 -11.75 1.05
CA ALA A 61 -7.25 -13.17 0.74
C ALA A 61 -8.56 -13.88 1.09
N THR A 62 -9.06 -14.67 0.15
CA THR A 62 -10.19 -15.58 0.40
C THR A 62 -9.81 -16.69 1.39
N ALA A 63 -10.77 -17.43 1.90
CA ALA A 63 -10.55 -18.52 2.85
C ALA A 63 -9.60 -19.62 2.33
N ASP A 64 -9.53 -19.81 1.00
CA ASP A 64 -8.60 -20.71 0.31
C ASP A 64 -7.26 -20.04 -0.04
N GLY A 65 -7.04 -18.81 0.45
CA GLY A 65 -5.77 -18.08 0.30
C GLY A 65 -5.57 -17.36 -1.03
N LYS A 66 -6.61 -17.27 -1.89
CA LYS A 66 -6.52 -16.57 -3.16
C LYS A 66 -6.62 -15.06 -2.96
N LEU A 67 -5.66 -14.30 -3.51
CA LEU A 67 -5.71 -12.85 -3.55
C LEU A 67 -6.85 -12.36 -4.46
N THR A 68 -7.70 -11.49 -3.91
CA THR A 68 -8.83 -10.87 -4.61
C THR A 68 -9.17 -9.49 -4.02
N GLY A 69 -10.19 -8.84 -4.54
CA GLY A 69 -10.63 -7.50 -4.17
C GLY A 69 -10.50 -6.52 -5.34
N GLU A 70 -11.08 -5.35 -5.22
CA GLU A 70 -11.08 -4.33 -6.28
C GLU A 70 -9.65 -4.10 -6.82
N SER A 71 -8.72 -3.74 -5.94
CA SER A 71 -7.39 -3.35 -6.36
C SER A 71 -6.56 -4.51 -6.93
N PRO A 72 -6.50 -5.71 -6.32
CA PRO A 72 -5.83 -6.84 -6.93
C PRO A 72 -6.43 -7.30 -8.26
N GLU A 73 -7.76 -7.30 -8.41
CA GLU A 73 -8.39 -7.73 -9.67
C GLU A 73 -8.13 -6.70 -10.79
N VAL A 74 -8.24 -5.41 -10.51
CA VAL A 74 -7.86 -4.34 -11.46
C VAL A 74 -6.37 -4.43 -11.80
N ALA A 75 -5.48 -4.64 -10.80
CA ALA A 75 -4.05 -4.81 -11.05
C ALA A 75 -3.77 -6.00 -11.97
N LYS A 76 -4.40 -7.16 -11.75
CA LYS A 76 -4.27 -8.35 -12.61
C LYS A 76 -4.69 -8.05 -14.05
N ALA A 77 -5.84 -7.39 -14.24
CA ALA A 77 -6.34 -7.04 -15.56
C ALA A 77 -5.42 -6.09 -16.32
N VAL A 78 -4.85 -5.09 -15.64
CA VAL A 78 -3.91 -4.13 -16.22
C VAL A 78 -2.56 -4.78 -16.50
N LEU A 79 -2.00 -5.55 -15.56
CA LEU A 79 -0.70 -6.21 -15.69
C LEU A 79 -0.70 -7.28 -16.80
N ALA A 80 -1.80 -8.02 -16.97
CA ALA A 80 -1.94 -8.97 -18.08
C ALA A 80 -1.82 -8.30 -19.45
N ARG A 81 -2.32 -7.05 -19.60
CA ARG A 81 -2.16 -6.26 -20.83
C ARG A 81 -0.71 -5.84 -21.07
N LEU A 82 0.12 -5.81 -20.03
CA LEU A 82 1.55 -5.55 -20.08
C LEU A 82 2.39 -6.82 -20.30
N GLY A 83 1.75 -8.00 -20.43
CA GLY A 83 2.40 -9.31 -20.58
C GLY A 83 2.88 -9.92 -19.26
N ILE A 84 2.34 -9.49 -18.11
CA ILE A 84 2.63 -10.03 -16.78
C ILE A 84 1.37 -10.75 -16.29
N GLU A 85 1.36 -12.08 -16.40
CA GLU A 85 0.15 -12.87 -16.14
C GLU A 85 0.00 -13.30 -14.68
N GLN A 86 1.12 -13.45 -13.95
CA GLN A 86 1.07 -13.89 -12.56
C GLN A 86 1.26 -12.71 -11.60
N VAL A 87 0.34 -12.60 -10.63
CA VAL A 87 0.38 -11.60 -9.57
C VAL A 87 0.43 -12.30 -8.22
N ASP A 88 1.54 -12.14 -7.51
CA ASP A 88 1.79 -12.75 -6.21
C ASP A 88 1.48 -11.74 -5.09
N GLY A 89 0.54 -12.10 -4.21
CA GLY A 89 0.15 -11.25 -3.08
C GLY A 89 1.12 -11.34 -1.91
N VAL A 90 1.54 -10.20 -1.38
CA VAL A 90 2.30 -10.08 -0.14
C VAL A 90 1.43 -9.40 0.91
N LEU A 91 0.92 -10.20 1.84
CA LEU A 91 0.10 -9.70 2.95
C LEU A 91 0.98 -8.94 3.94
N THR A 92 0.53 -7.74 4.34
CA THR A 92 1.15 -6.94 5.41
C THR A 92 0.09 -6.07 6.09
N GLU A 93 0.41 -5.44 7.21
CA GLU A 93 -0.46 -4.43 7.82
C GLU A 93 -0.55 -3.19 6.93
N PHE A 94 -1.70 -2.50 6.93
CA PHE A 94 -1.95 -1.35 6.04
C PHE A 94 -0.89 -0.25 6.22
N GLY A 95 -0.54 0.11 7.45
CA GLY A 95 0.50 1.11 7.76
C GLY A 95 1.91 0.70 7.31
N SER A 96 2.13 -0.58 7.00
CA SER A 96 3.41 -1.13 6.53
C SER A 96 3.50 -1.24 5.00
N LEU A 97 2.46 -0.86 4.24
CA LEU A 97 2.43 -0.96 2.78
C LEU A 97 3.49 -0.05 2.12
N ILE A 98 3.50 1.25 2.41
CA ILE A 98 4.49 2.17 1.84
C ILE A 98 5.92 1.80 2.29
N PRO A 99 6.21 1.58 3.59
CA PRO A 99 7.52 1.08 4.00
C PRO A 99 7.94 -0.23 3.33
N GLY A 100 7.01 -1.17 3.14
CA GLY A 100 7.26 -2.44 2.46
C GLY A 100 7.59 -2.28 0.97
N LEU A 101 6.88 -1.38 0.28
CA LEU A 101 7.14 -1.01 -1.11
C LEU A 101 8.55 -0.40 -1.25
N MET A 102 8.89 0.57 -0.41
CA MET A 102 10.20 1.23 -0.41
C MET A 102 11.34 0.26 -0.07
N ALA A 103 11.07 -0.75 0.75
CA ALA A 103 12.04 -1.81 1.07
C ALA A 103 12.11 -2.93 0.00
N GLY A 104 11.37 -2.82 -1.12
CA GLY A 104 11.37 -3.80 -2.21
C GLY A 104 10.75 -5.16 -1.86
N ARG A 105 9.88 -5.22 -0.84
CA ARG A 105 9.18 -6.47 -0.48
C ARG A 105 8.19 -6.89 -1.56
N PHE A 106 7.61 -5.92 -2.25
CA PHE A 106 6.73 -6.04 -3.39
C PHE A 106 6.96 -4.85 -4.34
N ASP A 107 6.36 -4.89 -5.50
CA ASP A 107 6.65 -3.97 -6.60
C ASP A 107 5.53 -2.94 -6.79
N VAL A 108 4.31 -3.25 -6.36
CA VAL A 108 3.11 -2.40 -6.43
C VAL A 108 2.31 -2.55 -5.14
N VAL A 109 1.69 -1.47 -4.65
CA VAL A 109 0.63 -1.55 -3.65
C VAL A 109 -0.71 -1.66 -4.35
N ALA A 110 -1.46 -2.73 -4.08
CA ALA A 110 -2.81 -2.98 -4.59
C ALA A 110 -3.75 -3.30 -3.40
N ALA A 111 -4.12 -2.28 -2.64
CA ALA A 111 -4.79 -2.38 -1.35
C ALA A 111 -5.88 -1.31 -1.14
N GLY A 112 -6.36 -0.67 -2.19
CA GLY A 112 -7.32 0.43 -2.05
C GLY A 112 -6.75 1.66 -1.36
N MET A 113 -5.46 1.93 -1.50
CA MET A 113 -4.81 3.01 -0.78
C MET A 113 -5.25 4.38 -1.31
N PHE A 114 -5.84 5.22 -0.45
CA PHE A 114 -6.22 6.58 -0.81
C PHE A 114 -5.01 7.43 -1.14
N ILE A 115 -5.12 8.17 -2.24
CA ILE A 115 -4.14 9.15 -2.71
C ILE A 115 -4.30 10.42 -1.87
N ASN A 116 -3.20 10.90 -1.28
CA ASN A 116 -3.16 12.17 -0.56
C ASN A 116 -1.76 12.78 -0.59
N PRO A 117 -1.59 14.09 -0.27
CA PRO A 117 -0.29 14.77 -0.35
C PRO A 117 0.83 14.05 0.40
N ALA A 118 0.60 13.66 1.65
CA ALA A 118 1.62 13.04 2.49
C ALA A 118 2.14 11.69 1.95
N ARG A 119 1.29 10.92 1.29
CA ARG A 119 1.67 9.67 0.62
C ARG A 119 2.37 9.94 -0.70
N CYS A 120 1.92 10.95 -1.47
CA CYS A 120 2.55 11.37 -2.73
C CYS A 120 3.99 11.87 -2.55
N GLU A 121 4.33 12.43 -1.38
CA GLU A 121 5.71 12.77 -1.05
C GLU A 121 6.64 11.56 -1.01
N GLN A 122 6.11 10.38 -0.64
CA GLN A 122 6.88 9.16 -0.43
C GLN A 122 6.92 8.27 -1.68
N VAL A 123 5.78 8.12 -2.35
CA VAL A 123 5.58 7.17 -3.46
C VAL A 123 4.91 7.87 -4.64
N GLN A 124 4.86 7.18 -5.79
CA GLN A 124 4.17 7.62 -6.99
C GLN A 124 2.86 6.84 -7.12
N PHE A 125 1.73 7.55 -7.33
CA PHE A 125 0.42 6.94 -7.49
C PHE A 125 -0.02 6.93 -8.95
N SER A 126 -0.69 5.84 -9.36
CA SER A 126 -1.48 5.82 -10.60
C SER A 126 -2.64 6.81 -10.54
N GLU A 127 -3.35 7.01 -11.65
CA GLU A 127 -4.70 7.58 -11.58
C GLU A 127 -5.59 6.72 -10.68
N PRO A 128 -6.58 7.31 -9.99
CA PRO A 128 -7.45 6.57 -9.10
C PRO A 128 -8.36 5.58 -9.85
N SER A 129 -8.63 4.43 -9.24
CA SER A 129 -9.57 3.44 -9.78
C SER A 129 -11.00 3.62 -9.25
N TYR A 130 -11.15 4.25 -8.08
CA TYR A 130 -12.46 4.50 -7.46
C TYR A 130 -12.42 5.75 -6.57
N GLY A 131 -13.64 6.21 -6.18
CA GLY A 131 -13.85 7.24 -5.15
C GLY A 131 -14.98 6.86 -4.21
N ILE A 132 -14.79 7.02 -2.88
CA ILE A 132 -15.74 6.55 -1.86
C ILE A 132 -15.72 7.44 -0.61
N GLY A 133 -16.88 7.51 0.07
CA GLY A 133 -17.01 8.11 1.40
C GLY A 133 -16.72 7.13 2.54
N GLN A 134 -17.03 7.58 3.74
CA GLN A 134 -16.83 6.87 5.00
C GLN A 134 -18.15 6.32 5.53
N ALA A 135 -18.07 5.35 6.43
CA ALA A 135 -19.16 4.94 7.32
C ALA A 135 -18.57 4.47 8.66
N PHE A 136 -19.41 4.30 9.64
CA PHE A 136 -19.02 3.70 10.91
C PHE A 136 -19.71 2.35 11.12
N LEU A 137 -18.93 1.40 11.63
CA LEU A 137 -19.47 0.19 12.22
C LEU A 137 -19.83 0.49 13.67
N VAL A 138 -21.06 0.18 14.04
CA VAL A 138 -21.60 0.37 15.40
C VAL A 138 -22.29 -0.90 15.88
N PRO A 139 -22.52 -1.08 17.20
CA PRO A 139 -23.37 -2.17 17.71
C PRO A 139 -24.80 -2.07 17.16
N ASP A 140 -25.48 -3.20 17.01
CA ASP A 140 -26.84 -3.28 16.53
C ASP A 140 -27.77 -2.27 17.22
N GLY A 141 -28.61 -1.60 16.41
CA GLY A 141 -29.54 -0.59 16.86
C GLY A 141 -28.89 0.75 17.23
N ASN A 142 -27.58 0.89 17.00
CA ASN A 142 -26.82 2.12 17.25
C ASN A 142 -27.25 2.85 18.54
N PRO A 143 -27.11 2.22 19.72
CA PRO A 143 -27.69 2.73 20.96
C PRO A 143 -27.16 4.10 21.39
N LYS A 144 -26.00 4.49 20.87
CA LYS A 144 -25.36 5.78 21.14
C LYS A 144 -25.62 6.84 20.05
N LYS A 145 -26.40 6.49 19.02
CA LYS A 145 -26.80 7.37 17.90
C LYS A 145 -25.60 8.01 17.21
N ILE A 146 -24.53 7.24 17.04
CA ILE A 146 -23.31 7.69 16.38
C ILE A 146 -23.58 7.81 14.88
N ALA A 147 -23.31 8.98 14.28
CA ALA A 147 -23.55 9.23 12.87
C ALA A 147 -22.26 9.45 12.09
N ASP A 148 -21.34 10.24 12.64
CA ASP A 148 -20.10 10.66 12.02
C ASP A 148 -19.04 11.03 13.07
N TYR A 149 -17.88 11.55 12.63
CA TYR A 149 -16.80 12.00 13.51
C TYR A 149 -17.20 13.11 14.47
N SER A 150 -18.17 14.00 14.07
CA SER A 150 -18.64 15.07 14.94
C SER A 150 -19.33 14.52 16.17
N THR A 151 -20.14 13.47 16.02
CA THR A 151 -20.80 12.78 17.14
C THR A 151 -19.78 12.25 18.17
N ILE A 152 -18.65 11.71 17.70
CA ILE A 152 -17.57 11.23 18.59
C ILE A 152 -16.89 12.40 19.29
N ALA A 153 -16.57 13.48 18.54
CA ALA A 153 -15.89 14.66 19.08
C ALA A 153 -16.72 15.38 20.17
N GLU A 154 -18.03 15.44 20.00
CA GLU A 154 -18.97 16.08 20.93
C GLU A 154 -19.28 15.23 22.18
N THR A 155 -18.91 13.95 22.17
CA THR A 155 -19.23 12.98 23.22
C THR A 155 -17.93 12.36 23.78
N PRO A 156 -17.28 12.98 24.78
CA PRO A 156 -15.92 12.60 25.23
C PRO A 156 -15.76 11.16 25.75
N GLU A 157 -16.83 10.51 26.18
CA GLU A 157 -16.83 9.12 26.64
C GLU A 157 -16.81 8.09 25.49
N LEU A 158 -17.11 8.49 24.25
CA LEU A 158 -17.09 7.59 23.11
C LEU A 158 -15.68 7.27 22.67
N LYS A 159 -15.47 6.01 22.25
CA LYS A 159 -14.23 5.50 21.69
C LYS A 159 -14.42 5.12 20.23
N LEU A 160 -13.55 5.61 19.36
CA LEU A 160 -13.52 5.32 17.94
C LEU A 160 -12.31 4.44 17.60
N ALA A 161 -12.56 3.25 17.06
CA ALA A 161 -11.51 2.40 16.53
C ALA A 161 -11.17 2.83 15.08
N VAL A 162 -9.88 2.93 14.78
CA VAL A 162 -9.35 3.28 13.46
C VAL A 162 -8.21 2.34 13.09
N MET A 163 -8.00 2.11 11.78
CA MET A 163 -6.91 1.24 11.33
C MET A 163 -5.58 2.00 11.26
N ALA A 164 -4.51 1.35 11.73
CA ALA A 164 -3.17 1.90 11.72
C ALA A 164 -2.71 2.30 10.30
N GLY A 165 -2.29 3.56 10.13
CA GLY A 165 -1.81 4.09 8.85
C GLY A 165 -2.90 4.43 7.83
N ALA A 166 -4.17 4.19 8.15
CA ALA A 166 -5.33 4.63 7.36
C ALA A 166 -5.64 6.12 7.61
N VAL A 167 -6.54 6.69 6.81
CA VAL A 167 -6.82 8.15 6.85
C VAL A 167 -7.79 8.55 7.96
N GLU A 168 -8.52 7.61 8.51
CA GLU A 168 -9.64 7.82 9.44
C GLU A 168 -9.18 8.48 10.74
N ALA A 169 -7.96 8.17 11.22
CA ALA A 169 -7.38 8.86 12.38
C ALA A 169 -7.18 10.36 12.12
N GLY A 170 -6.78 10.72 10.90
CA GLY A 170 -6.66 12.11 10.46
C GLY A 170 -8.02 12.81 10.43
N TYR A 171 -9.01 12.19 9.80
CA TYR A 171 -10.38 12.73 9.75
C TYR A 171 -10.99 12.92 11.15
N ALA A 172 -10.76 11.95 12.05
CA ALA A 172 -11.19 12.05 13.44
C ALA A 172 -10.55 13.25 14.14
N THR A 173 -9.24 13.41 14.01
CA THR A 173 -8.50 14.53 14.62
C THR A 173 -8.97 15.88 14.06
N GLU A 174 -9.15 15.98 12.74
CA GLU A 174 -9.65 17.20 12.09
C GLU A 174 -11.07 17.56 12.50
N ALA A 175 -11.90 16.56 12.80
CA ALA A 175 -13.25 16.75 13.34
C ALA A 175 -13.27 17.10 14.84
N GLY A 176 -12.11 17.11 15.52
CA GLY A 176 -11.98 17.45 16.93
C GLY A 176 -12.08 16.26 17.90
N VAL A 177 -12.05 15.03 17.40
CA VAL A 177 -11.95 13.83 18.24
C VAL A 177 -10.59 13.83 18.96
N LYS A 178 -10.63 13.66 20.28
CA LYS A 178 -9.44 13.68 21.11
C LYS A 178 -8.64 12.38 20.98
N GLU A 179 -7.32 12.46 21.17
CA GLU A 179 -6.42 11.32 21.06
C GLU A 179 -6.82 10.17 21.99
N ASP A 180 -7.27 10.47 23.20
CA ASP A 180 -7.72 9.48 24.17
C ASP A 180 -9.05 8.79 23.81
N GLN A 181 -9.77 9.32 22.82
CA GLN A 181 -10.98 8.70 22.23
C GLN A 181 -10.63 7.74 21.08
N ILE A 182 -9.41 7.81 20.49
CA ILE A 182 -9.00 7.03 19.33
C ILE A 182 -8.32 5.75 19.78
N VAL A 183 -8.81 4.61 19.26
CA VAL A 183 -8.24 3.28 19.48
C VAL A 183 -7.65 2.79 18.15
N VAL A 184 -6.31 2.83 18.03
CA VAL A 184 -5.63 2.39 16.81
C VAL A 184 -5.45 0.88 16.81
N LEU A 185 -5.88 0.20 15.75
CA LEU A 185 -5.85 -1.25 15.61
C LEU A 185 -5.18 -1.66 14.28
N PRO A 186 -4.60 -2.87 14.18
CA PRO A 186 -3.77 -3.23 13.03
C PRO A 186 -4.54 -3.50 11.74
N ASP A 187 -5.77 -4.03 11.83
CA ASP A 187 -6.51 -4.56 10.69
C ASP A 187 -8.04 -4.47 10.85
N GLN A 188 -8.76 -4.72 9.75
CA GLN A 188 -10.22 -4.70 9.67
C GLN A 188 -10.87 -5.67 10.68
N SER A 189 -10.32 -6.86 10.87
CA SER A 189 -10.89 -7.87 11.79
C SER A 189 -10.76 -7.46 13.26
N SER A 190 -9.70 -6.76 13.59
CA SER A 190 -9.46 -6.18 14.92
C SER A 190 -10.45 -5.03 15.20
N LEU A 191 -10.79 -4.22 14.20
CA LEU A 191 -11.84 -3.19 14.30
C LEU A 191 -13.19 -3.80 14.63
N LEU A 192 -13.63 -4.80 13.84
CA LEU A 192 -14.86 -5.55 14.09
C LEU A 192 -14.89 -6.13 15.51
N SER A 193 -13.81 -6.80 15.91
CA SER A 193 -13.69 -7.41 17.23
C SER A 193 -13.74 -6.39 18.36
N ALA A 194 -13.20 -5.18 18.15
CA ALA A 194 -13.23 -4.11 19.16
C ALA A 194 -14.65 -3.60 19.40
N VAL A 195 -15.44 -3.38 18.33
CA VAL A 195 -16.84 -2.96 18.43
C VAL A 195 -17.67 -4.05 19.07
N LYS A 196 -17.60 -5.29 18.62
CA LYS A 196 -18.35 -6.43 19.18
C LYS A 196 -18.05 -6.68 20.65
N ALA A 197 -16.82 -6.42 21.09
CA ALA A 197 -16.39 -6.59 22.48
C ALA A 197 -16.65 -5.34 23.35
N GLY A 198 -17.21 -4.25 22.80
CA GLY A 198 -17.43 -3.00 23.51
C GLY A 198 -16.13 -2.26 23.91
N ARG A 199 -15.01 -2.55 23.26
CA ARG A 199 -13.73 -1.84 23.46
C ARG A 199 -13.68 -0.52 22.70
N ALA A 200 -14.50 -0.40 21.68
CA ALA A 200 -14.79 0.82 20.95
C ALA A 200 -16.30 0.91 20.71
N ASP A 201 -16.83 2.12 20.64
CA ASP A 201 -18.24 2.39 20.42
C ASP A 201 -18.59 2.42 18.94
N ALA A 202 -17.58 2.73 18.11
CA ALA A 202 -17.64 2.67 16.67
C ALA A 202 -16.27 2.29 16.08
N ALA A 203 -16.27 1.84 14.83
CA ALA A 203 -15.07 1.73 14.03
C ALA A 203 -15.26 2.49 12.71
N ALA A 204 -14.26 3.27 12.29
CA ALA A 204 -14.27 4.05 11.05
C ALA A 204 -13.48 3.34 9.96
N LEU A 205 -14.06 3.19 8.78
CA LEU A 205 -13.45 2.82 7.52
C LEU A 205 -14.26 3.36 6.33
N THR A 206 -13.85 3.01 5.13
CA THR A 206 -14.63 3.27 3.93
C THR A 206 -16.01 2.63 3.99
N ALA A 207 -16.99 3.22 3.33
CA ALA A 207 -18.38 2.77 3.39
C ALA A 207 -18.56 1.30 2.97
N LEU A 208 -17.82 0.81 1.96
CA LEU A 208 -17.94 -0.59 1.52
C LEU A 208 -17.27 -1.57 2.50
N SER A 209 -16.13 -1.22 3.12
CA SER A 209 -15.54 -2.07 4.16
C SER A 209 -16.47 -2.19 5.37
N ILE A 210 -17.10 -1.08 5.77
CA ILE A 210 -18.07 -1.08 6.87
C ILE A 210 -19.31 -1.91 6.51
N SER A 211 -19.86 -1.73 5.30
CA SER A 211 -21.02 -2.51 4.83
C SER A 211 -20.74 -4.02 4.89
N GLN A 212 -19.57 -4.47 4.46
CA GLN A 212 -19.18 -5.88 4.56
C GLN A 212 -19.03 -6.38 6.00
N MET A 213 -18.43 -5.56 6.88
CA MET A 213 -18.34 -5.92 8.30
C MET A 213 -19.72 -5.99 8.97
N ALA A 214 -20.66 -5.14 8.54
CA ALA A 214 -22.02 -5.10 9.05
C ALA A 214 -22.90 -6.31 8.64
N GLU A 215 -22.42 -7.17 7.75
CA GLU A 215 -23.05 -8.48 7.49
C GLU A 215 -22.89 -9.45 8.68
N GLN A 216 -21.98 -9.15 9.62
CA GLN A 216 -21.79 -9.94 10.81
C GLN A 216 -22.85 -9.63 11.88
N GLU A 217 -23.35 -10.67 12.54
CA GLU A 217 -24.32 -10.52 13.65
C GLU A 217 -23.77 -9.63 14.78
N GLY A 218 -24.61 -8.77 15.32
CA GLY A 218 -24.30 -7.92 16.48
C GLY A 218 -23.70 -6.55 16.15
N VAL A 219 -23.61 -6.20 14.88
CA VAL A 219 -23.12 -4.89 14.41
C VAL A 219 -23.89 -4.42 13.17
N GLU A 220 -23.93 -3.11 12.96
CA GLU A 220 -24.55 -2.48 11.80
C GLU A 220 -23.70 -1.33 11.25
N SER A 221 -23.96 -0.91 10.01
CA SER A 221 -23.37 0.26 9.38
C SER A 221 -24.20 1.50 9.69
N THR A 222 -23.55 2.63 9.98
CA THR A 222 -24.22 3.93 9.85
C THR A 222 -24.53 4.23 8.38
N GLU A 223 -25.39 5.23 8.12
CA GLU A 223 -25.49 5.77 6.76
C GLU A 223 -24.13 6.29 6.29
N PRO A 224 -23.73 6.00 5.03
CA PRO A 224 -22.48 6.50 4.48
C PRO A 224 -22.45 8.02 4.40
N PHE A 225 -21.30 8.61 4.69
CA PHE A 225 -21.09 10.05 4.61
C PHE A 225 -19.81 10.40 3.83
N GLY A 226 -19.83 11.54 3.15
CA GLY A 226 -18.69 12.02 2.36
C GLY A 226 -18.19 13.40 2.79
N GLU A 227 -18.78 13.95 3.87
CA GLU A 227 -18.45 15.26 4.39
C GLU A 227 -18.67 15.28 5.91
N VAL A 228 -17.77 15.95 6.63
CA VAL A 228 -17.87 16.19 8.07
C VAL A 228 -17.47 17.64 8.35
N ALA A 229 -18.34 18.38 9.04
CA ALA A 229 -18.13 19.80 9.39
C ALA A 229 -17.69 20.67 8.19
N GLY A 230 -18.28 20.45 7.01
CA GLY A 230 -17.99 21.19 5.78
C GLY A 230 -16.70 20.78 5.06
N LYS A 231 -16.03 19.71 5.53
CA LYS A 231 -14.85 19.16 4.88
C LYS A 231 -15.14 17.80 4.25
N SER A 232 -14.65 17.58 3.05
CA SER A 232 -14.76 16.28 2.38
C SER A 232 -13.93 15.22 3.09
N VAL A 233 -14.55 14.07 3.35
CA VAL A 233 -13.92 12.83 3.80
C VAL A 233 -14.02 11.74 2.73
N LYS A 234 -14.34 12.13 1.48
CA LYS A 234 -14.26 11.23 0.32
C LYS A 234 -12.82 11.03 -0.06
N GLY A 235 -12.41 9.77 -0.18
CA GLY A 235 -11.11 9.39 -0.67
C GLY A 235 -11.19 8.76 -2.06
N HIS A 236 -10.06 8.78 -2.78
CA HIS A 236 -9.90 8.13 -4.07
C HIS A 236 -8.69 7.19 -3.97
N GLY A 237 -8.90 5.92 -4.27
CA GLY A 237 -7.87 4.91 -4.18
C GLY A 237 -7.15 4.70 -5.50
N GLY A 238 -5.85 4.41 -5.40
CA GLY A 238 -4.99 4.11 -6.54
C GLY A 238 -3.88 3.13 -6.17
N PHE A 239 -3.04 2.82 -7.15
CA PHE A 239 -1.91 1.92 -7.02
C PHE A 239 -0.65 2.73 -6.71
N ALA A 240 0.16 2.27 -5.76
CA ALA A 240 1.39 2.98 -5.42
C ALA A 240 2.63 2.21 -5.93
N PHE A 241 3.60 2.98 -6.41
CA PHE A 241 4.87 2.51 -6.98
C PHE A 241 6.03 3.26 -6.33
N ARG A 242 7.24 2.67 -6.32
CA ARG A 242 8.45 3.43 -6.00
C ARG A 242 8.69 4.51 -7.07
N LYS A 243 9.20 5.65 -6.65
CA LYS A 243 9.46 6.78 -7.59
C LYS A 243 10.50 6.45 -8.67
N GLU A 244 11.40 5.54 -8.36
CA GLU A 244 12.42 5.04 -9.31
C GLU A 244 11.88 4.04 -10.33
N ASP A 245 10.74 3.39 -10.09
CA ASP A 245 10.15 2.40 -11.00
C ASP A 245 9.30 3.08 -12.12
N THR A 246 9.85 4.09 -12.74
CA THR A 246 9.15 4.99 -13.68
C THR A 246 8.50 4.23 -14.85
N ALA A 247 9.22 3.30 -15.47
CA ALA A 247 8.68 2.57 -16.63
C ALA A 247 7.53 1.63 -16.26
N LEU A 248 7.60 0.96 -15.08
CA LEU A 248 6.49 0.16 -14.59
C LEU A 248 5.26 1.03 -14.31
N TYR A 249 5.47 2.15 -13.63
CA TYR A 249 4.40 3.11 -13.34
C TYR A 249 3.75 3.66 -14.60
N GLU A 250 4.53 4.19 -15.55
CA GLU A 250 4.01 4.79 -16.78
C GLU A 250 3.21 3.79 -17.62
N ALA A 251 3.75 2.57 -17.81
CA ALA A 251 3.07 1.52 -18.55
C ALA A 251 1.77 1.10 -17.85
N PHE A 252 1.81 0.88 -16.53
CA PHE A 252 0.63 0.53 -15.76
C PHE A 252 -0.44 1.62 -15.82
N ASN A 253 -0.04 2.88 -15.59
CA ASN A 253 -0.97 4.00 -15.53
C ASN A 253 -1.60 4.32 -16.89
N GLU A 254 -0.88 4.12 -17.99
CA GLU A 254 -1.42 4.26 -19.35
C GLU A 254 -2.53 3.21 -19.62
N GLU A 255 -2.29 1.94 -19.29
CA GLU A 255 -3.29 0.88 -19.45
C GLU A 255 -4.45 1.04 -18.46
N LEU A 256 -4.19 1.47 -17.22
CA LEU A 256 -5.23 1.74 -16.23
C LEU A 256 -6.20 2.81 -16.71
N LYS A 257 -5.71 3.92 -17.28
CA LYS A 257 -6.55 5.00 -17.84
C LYS A 257 -7.50 4.50 -18.94
N LYS A 258 -7.05 3.55 -19.76
CA LYS A 258 -7.89 2.93 -20.80
C LYS A 258 -8.92 1.96 -20.21
N PHE A 259 -8.56 1.34 -19.07
CA PHE A 259 -9.37 0.30 -18.43
C PHE A 259 -10.48 0.88 -17.55
N ILE A 260 -10.18 1.87 -16.70
CA ILE A 260 -11.14 2.45 -15.77
C ILE A 260 -12.36 3.02 -16.48
N GLY A 261 -13.55 2.64 -16.03
CA GLY A 261 -14.83 3.05 -16.59
C GLY A 261 -15.28 2.26 -17.84
N SER A 262 -14.44 1.36 -18.39
CA SER A 262 -14.86 0.45 -19.46
C SER A 262 -15.90 -0.57 -18.98
N GLU A 263 -16.62 -1.20 -19.89
CA GLU A 263 -17.56 -2.27 -19.56
C GLU A 263 -16.85 -3.45 -18.86
N GLU A 264 -15.63 -3.77 -19.30
CA GLU A 264 -14.80 -4.82 -18.69
C GLU A 264 -14.44 -4.48 -17.25
N HIS A 265 -14.03 -3.22 -16.99
CA HIS A 265 -13.75 -2.76 -15.62
C HIS A 265 -14.98 -2.89 -14.73
N ILE A 266 -16.13 -2.34 -15.16
CA ILE A 266 -17.37 -2.37 -14.36
C ILE A 266 -17.78 -3.83 -14.09
N ALA A 267 -17.78 -4.70 -15.09
CA ALA A 267 -18.12 -6.12 -14.92
C ALA A 267 -17.18 -6.84 -13.95
N LEU A 268 -15.90 -6.43 -13.90
CA LEU A 268 -14.91 -7.00 -12.99
C LEU A 268 -15.15 -6.60 -11.52
N VAL A 269 -15.51 -5.33 -11.26
CA VAL A 269 -15.56 -4.80 -9.90
C VAL A 269 -16.96 -4.73 -9.29
N GLU A 270 -18.02 -4.81 -10.13
CA GLU A 270 -19.41 -4.77 -9.65
C GLU A 270 -19.76 -5.91 -8.68
N PRO A 271 -19.28 -7.17 -8.87
CA PRO A 271 -19.49 -8.24 -7.89
C PRO A 271 -18.83 -7.98 -6.52
N LEU A 272 -17.88 -7.04 -6.46
CA LEU A 272 -17.18 -6.62 -5.24
C LEU A 272 -17.84 -5.38 -4.61
N GLY A 273 -18.96 -4.89 -5.18
CA GLY A 273 -19.69 -3.72 -4.70
C GLY A 273 -19.30 -2.40 -5.37
N PHE A 274 -18.32 -2.39 -6.28
CA PHE A 274 -17.87 -1.18 -6.97
C PHE A 274 -18.59 -0.99 -8.32
N GLY A 275 -19.74 -0.35 -8.31
CA GLY A 275 -20.45 0.02 -9.54
C GLY A 275 -20.04 1.39 -10.08
N LYS A 276 -20.74 1.85 -11.12
CA LYS A 276 -20.47 3.15 -11.79
C LYS A 276 -20.50 4.37 -10.85
N ALA A 277 -21.22 4.29 -9.73
CA ALA A 277 -21.31 5.35 -8.73
C ALA A 277 -19.98 5.62 -8.01
N TYR A 278 -19.07 4.65 -8.03
CA TYR A 278 -17.75 4.74 -7.41
C TYR A 278 -16.63 5.13 -8.40
N LEU A 279 -16.96 5.38 -9.68
CA LEU A 279 -15.95 5.87 -10.62
C LEU A 279 -15.30 7.15 -10.11
N PRO A 280 -13.97 7.30 -10.23
CA PRO A 280 -13.27 8.46 -9.74
C PRO A 280 -13.68 9.72 -10.50
N ASN A 281 -13.74 10.85 -9.79
CA ASN A 281 -14.05 12.16 -10.35
C ASN A 281 -12.96 13.21 -10.06
N LYS A 282 -11.80 12.75 -9.59
CA LYS A 282 -10.58 13.53 -9.37
C LYS A 282 -9.39 12.82 -10.01
N THR A 283 -8.38 13.60 -10.37
CA THR A 283 -7.10 13.11 -10.87
C THR A 283 -6.09 12.93 -9.72
N THR A 284 -5.05 12.13 -9.95
CA THR A 284 -3.94 12.00 -9.00
C THR A 284 -3.25 13.32 -8.74
N THR A 285 -3.14 14.19 -9.75
CA THR A 285 -2.55 15.52 -9.60
C THR A 285 -3.32 16.36 -8.59
N GLU A 286 -4.65 16.43 -8.68
CA GLU A 286 -5.51 17.14 -7.73
C GLU A 286 -5.39 16.56 -6.31
N LEU A 287 -5.39 15.24 -6.21
CA LEU A 287 -5.32 14.54 -4.91
C LEU A 287 -3.96 14.70 -4.22
N CYS A 288 -2.87 14.76 -4.99
CA CYS A 288 -1.52 14.95 -4.45
C CYS A 288 -1.25 16.39 -3.97
N VAL A 289 -2.00 17.39 -4.45
CA VAL A 289 -1.93 18.77 -3.94
C VAL A 289 -3.00 19.08 -2.89
N GLY A 290 -3.93 18.16 -2.64
CA GLY A 290 -4.97 18.30 -1.62
C GLY A 290 -6.17 19.14 -2.06
N GLU A 291 -6.49 19.16 -3.36
CA GLU A 291 -7.64 19.86 -3.96
C GLU A 291 -8.90 19.00 -4.03
#